data_0bcb954a4d00d63352149a1430a22503
#
_entry.id   0bcb954a4d00d63352149a1430a22503
#
_cell.length_a   1.000
_cell.length_b   1.000
_cell.length_c   1.000
_cell.angle_alpha   90.00
_cell.angle_beta   90.00
_cell.angle_gamma   90.00
#
_symmetry.space_group_name_H-M   'P 1'
#
loop_
_entity.id
_entity.type
_entity.pdbx_description
1 polymer ?
#
loop_
_entity_poly.entity_id
_entity_poly.type
_entity_poly.pdbx_seq_one_letter_code
_entity_poly.pdbx_strand_id
1 'polypeptide(L)'
;MNRREFVRLGCATVIAAGAGKLRPALAPSLAVQVPESLPHLMSALEPRATGRAADFTLRIAPTTVELSPQVVISTIGYSNKVPGPLMRVREGQRVMVEVLNDTDVPEYVHWHGLLVPSNVDGAEEEGTPPVPPHGRRRYQFVARPAGSRWYHSHTAAMMDLHRGSYTGQFGFLMIDSANDPGLYDQEVFLALREWEYFLTTMDQDEGPADPNDPMPEKPATPDPRPNGLEVGAPLYSINDKMLGAGDPLRVRFGQRILMHLLNASASQIHRIGLFGHHFQVIALDGNSVPTPQRVDLIEIAPGERVDAIVEMNLPGVWILGELRDAARQSGMGIVVEYANQVQPRPQWLPPANARWDYTIFGKPAVHPLPDQTIDMVFEKVPGGPHGINHWLVNGKEYPHEREFALRQGRRYRLVFHNRSDDSHPLHMHRHLFELVELNGKPTAGIKKDTVIVPAFGRAAVDLVADQPGLTLFHCHIQQHMDYGFMALFRYA
;
A
#
# COMPACT_ATOMS: atom_id res chain seq x y z
N MET A 1 -9.58 -6.97 -39.92
CA MET A 1 -9.98 -5.58 -39.70
C MET A 1 -8.79 -4.83 -39.13
N ASN A 2 -8.37 -3.75 -39.75
CA ASN A 2 -7.09 -3.11 -39.52
C ASN A 2 -7.26 -2.00 -38.46
N ARG A 3 -6.28 -1.79 -37.58
CA ARG A 3 -6.28 -0.85 -36.45
C ARG A 3 -6.62 0.63 -36.80
N ARG A 4 -6.75 0.97 -38.06
CA ARG A 4 -7.09 2.32 -38.56
C ARG A 4 -8.60 2.59 -38.70
N GLU A 5 -9.47 1.61 -38.54
CA GLU A 5 -10.91 1.78 -38.69
C GLU A 5 -11.68 2.01 -37.37
N PHE A 6 -11.03 1.80 -36.22
CA PHE A 6 -11.67 1.95 -34.90
C PHE A 6 -11.69 3.41 -34.38
N VAL A 7 -10.96 4.33 -34.98
CA VAL A 7 -10.84 5.73 -34.50
C VAL A 7 -11.80 6.69 -35.19
N ARG A 8 -12.67 6.24 -36.11
CA ARG A 8 -13.58 7.11 -36.90
C ARG A 8 -15.07 7.01 -36.60
N LEU A 9 -15.47 6.37 -35.52
CA LEU A 9 -16.91 6.26 -35.17
C LEU A 9 -17.20 6.81 -33.77
N GLY A 10 -17.03 8.09 -33.58
CA GLY A 10 -17.31 8.76 -32.31
C GLY A 10 -17.54 10.25 -32.44
N CYS A 11 -18.33 10.71 -33.42
CA CYS A 11 -18.91 12.05 -33.42
C CYS A 11 -20.06 12.09 -34.44
N ALA A 12 -21.27 11.86 -33.98
CA ALA A 12 -22.45 12.28 -34.70
C ALA A 12 -23.50 12.75 -33.68
N THR A 13 -23.62 14.04 -33.59
CA THR A 13 -24.65 14.81 -32.90
C THR A 13 -25.97 14.54 -33.55
N VAL A 14 -27.01 14.19 -32.78
CA VAL A 14 -28.39 14.28 -33.22
C VAL A 14 -29.13 15.28 -32.33
N ILE A 15 -29.47 16.41 -32.92
CA ILE A 15 -30.40 17.38 -32.40
C ILE A 15 -31.79 16.95 -32.85
N ALA A 16 -32.72 16.72 -31.95
CA ALA A 16 -34.17 16.70 -32.28
C ALA A 16 -34.91 17.50 -31.22
N ALA A 17 -35.56 18.54 -31.67
CA ALA A 17 -36.40 19.43 -30.91
C ALA A 17 -37.77 18.76 -30.63
N GLY A 18 -38.27 18.93 -29.42
CA GLY A 18 -39.64 18.58 -29.06
C GLY A 18 -40.10 19.40 -27.86
N ALA A 19 -40.87 20.41 -28.09
CA ALA A 19 -41.42 21.30 -27.07
C ALA A 19 -42.52 20.62 -26.26
N GLY A 20 -42.44 20.66 -24.95
CA GLY A 20 -43.47 20.27 -24.02
C GLY A 20 -43.25 20.93 -22.66
N LYS A 21 -44.01 21.98 -22.37
CA LYS A 21 -44.00 22.70 -21.10
C LYS A 21 -44.58 21.84 -19.97
N LEU A 22 -43.81 21.48 -18.99
CA LEU A 22 -44.30 21.10 -17.66
C LEU A 22 -43.44 21.81 -16.61
N ARG A 23 -44.07 22.69 -15.85
CA ARG A 23 -43.47 23.35 -14.69
C ARG A 23 -43.45 22.36 -13.50
N PRO A 24 -42.33 22.08 -12.85
CA PRO A 24 -42.37 21.52 -11.51
C PRO A 24 -42.52 22.65 -10.48
N ALA A 25 -43.40 22.43 -9.52
CA ALA A 25 -43.59 23.29 -8.37
C ALA A 25 -42.35 23.22 -7.48
N LEU A 26 -41.84 24.38 -7.13
CA LEU A 26 -40.79 24.56 -6.11
C LEU A 26 -41.35 24.22 -4.74
N ALA A 27 -40.86 23.18 -4.12
CA ALA A 27 -40.98 22.98 -2.67
C ALA A 27 -40.01 23.95 -1.94
N PRO A 28 -40.41 24.54 -0.80
CA PRO A 28 -39.55 25.46 -0.10
C PRO A 28 -38.36 24.73 0.54
N SER A 29 -37.12 25.17 0.23
CA SER A 29 -35.90 24.76 0.89
C SER A 29 -35.96 25.25 2.33
N LEU A 30 -35.93 24.35 3.29
CA LEU A 30 -35.60 24.65 4.69
C LEU A 30 -34.12 25.01 4.75
N ALA A 31 -33.83 26.30 4.78
CA ALA A 31 -32.51 26.80 5.12
C ALA A 31 -32.25 26.49 6.60
N VAL A 32 -31.39 25.53 6.87
CA VAL A 32 -30.81 25.35 8.20
C VAL A 32 -29.84 26.51 8.42
N GLN A 33 -30.22 27.43 9.31
CA GLN A 33 -29.32 28.48 9.79
C GLN A 33 -28.23 27.83 10.64
N VAL A 34 -27.02 27.76 10.11
CA VAL A 34 -25.81 27.44 10.89
C VAL A 34 -25.45 28.68 11.70
N PRO A 35 -25.22 28.59 13.04
CA PRO A 35 -24.85 29.77 13.85
C PRO A 35 -23.48 30.30 13.42
N GLU A 36 -23.40 31.57 13.13
CA GLU A 36 -22.21 32.34 12.75
C GLU A 36 -21.24 32.63 13.95
N SER A 37 -20.89 31.63 14.74
CA SER A 37 -19.98 31.86 15.87
C SER A 37 -19.04 30.72 16.15
N LEU A 38 -18.16 30.36 15.16
CA LEU A 38 -16.98 29.52 15.41
C LEU A 38 -15.76 29.86 14.53
N PRO A 39 -15.33 31.13 14.37
CA PRO A 39 -14.04 31.42 13.72
C PRO A 39 -12.84 31.44 14.66
N HIS A 40 -13.00 31.40 15.97
CA HIS A 40 -11.88 31.69 16.89
C HIS A 40 -11.23 30.50 17.59
N LEU A 41 -11.72 29.28 17.43
CA LEU A 41 -11.14 28.10 18.10
C LEU A 41 -10.18 27.25 17.19
N MET A 42 -10.18 27.45 15.90
CA MET A 42 -9.27 26.74 14.99
C MET A 42 -7.92 27.43 14.78
N SER A 43 -7.74 28.67 15.19
CA SER A 43 -6.48 29.43 15.07
C SER A 43 -5.39 29.05 16.09
N ALA A 44 -5.69 28.21 17.07
CA ALA A 44 -4.77 27.93 18.18
C ALA A 44 -3.91 26.64 18.00
N LEU A 45 -4.07 25.89 16.92
CA LEU A 45 -3.39 24.59 16.71
C LEU A 45 -2.41 24.57 15.54
N GLU A 46 -2.17 25.66 14.85
CA GLU A 46 -1.01 25.71 13.94
C GLU A 46 0.27 25.76 14.80
N PRO A 47 1.23 24.84 14.60
CA PRO A 47 2.53 24.96 15.23
C PRO A 47 3.08 26.33 14.82
N ARG A 48 3.33 27.22 15.77
CA ARG A 48 4.00 28.50 15.51
C ARG A 48 5.20 28.21 14.64
N ALA A 49 5.30 28.87 13.47
CA ALA A 49 6.42 28.72 12.55
C ALA A 49 7.71 29.00 13.34
N THR A 50 8.34 27.92 13.82
CA THR A 50 9.70 28.00 14.29
C THR A 50 10.51 28.39 13.06
N GLY A 51 11.34 29.40 13.10
CA GLY A 51 12.11 29.90 11.95
C GLY A 51 13.13 28.90 11.39
N ARG A 52 13.02 27.61 11.73
CA ARG A 52 13.83 26.51 11.25
C ARG A 52 13.39 26.12 9.84
N ALA A 53 14.34 25.98 8.92
CA ALA A 53 14.11 25.40 7.60
C ALA A 53 13.64 23.95 7.73
N ALA A 54 12.79 23.49 6.83
CA ALA A 54 12.41 22.09 6.73
C ALA A 54 13.63 21.23 6.33
N ASP A 55 13.70 20.02 6.88
CA ASP A 55 14.74 19.05 6.51
C ASP A 55 14.47 18.49 5.10
N PHE A 56 13.18 18.35 4.74
CA PHE A 56 12.72 17.93 3.42
C PHE A 56 11.56 18.80 2.94
N THR A 57 11.46 18.98 1.64
CA THR A 57 10.29 19.62 0.99
C THR A 57 9.73 18.66 -0.04
N LEU A 58 8.45 18.34 0.07
CA LEU A 58 7.68 17.59 -0.91
C LEU A 58 6.72 18.54 -1.62
N ARG A 59 6.69 18.51 -2.93
CA ARG A 59 5.73 19.27 -3.74
C ARG A 59 4.79 18.31 -4.44
N ILE A 60 3.52 18.36 -4.13
CA ILE A 60 2.45 17.60 -4.80
C ILE A 60 2.07 18.37 -6.06
N ALA A 61 2.28 17.79 -7.23
CA ALA A 61 2.00 18.43 -8.50
C ALA A 61 1.74 17.41 -9.62
N PRO A 62 1.05 17.82 -10.71
CA PRO A 62 0.98 17.01 -11.91
C PRO A 62 2.39 16.68 -12.42
N THR A 63 2.59 15.42 -12.76
CA THR A 63 3.89 14.83 -13.11
C THR A 63 3.71 13.85 -14.27
N THR A 64 4.63 13.86 -15.22
CA THR A 64 4.69 12.84 -16.27
C THR A 64 5.74 11.79 -15.93
N VAL A 65 5.42 10.53 -16.18
CA VAL A 65 6.33 9.39 -15.97
C VAL A 65 6.51 8.67 -17.31
N GLU A 66 7.72 8.63 -17.80
CA GLU A 66 8.10 7.80 -18.94
C GLU A 66 8.42 6.39 -18.45
N LEU A 67 7.44 5.50 -18.53
CA LEU A 67 7.60 4.08 -18.15
C LEU A 67 8.46 3.34 -19.18
N SER A 68 8.33 3.72 -20.45
CA SER A 68 9.17 3.29 -21.57
C SER A 68 9.12 4.35 -22.66
N PRO A 69 10.00 4.31 -23.69
CA PRO A 69 9.95 5.26 -24.81
C PRO A 69 8.60 5.32 -25.54
N GLN A 70 7.76 4.30 -25.39
CA GLN A 70 6.43 4.21 -26.01
C GLN A 70 5.29 4.45 -25.05
N VAL A 71 5.56 4.49 -23.73
CA VAL A 71 4.53 4.60 -22.68
C VAL A 71 4.89 5.73 -21.73
N VAL A 72 4.17 6.83 -21.86
CA VAL A 72 4.28 8.01 -20.99
C VAL A 72 2.92 8.23 -20.36
N ILE A 73 2.87 8.31 -19.03
CA ILE A 73 1.64 8.54 -18.28
C ILE A 73 1.68 9.90 -17.59
N SER A 74 0.50 10.48 -17.38
CA SER A 74 0.32 11.66 -16.55
C SER A 74 -0.29 11.27 -15.22
N THR A 75 0.28 11.75 -14.12
CA THR A 75 -0.17 11.45 -12.77
C THR A 75 0.09 12.65 -11.86
N ILE A 76 -0.26 12.53 -10.59
CA ILE A 76 0.21 13.43 -9.54
C ILE A 76 1.39 12.75 -8.85
N GLY A 77 2.46 13.47 -8.56
CA GLY A 77 3.65 12.91 -7.92
C GLY A 77 4.26 13.87 -6.89
N TYR A 78 5.30 13.41 -6.21
CA TYR A 78 6.05 14.22 -5.27
C TYR A 78 7.31 14.79 -5.91
N SER A 79 7.41 16.14 -5.96
CA SER A 79 8.61 16.86 -6.44
C SER A 79 9.01 16.47 -7.86
N ASN A 80 8.02 16.29 -8.74
CA ASN A 80 8.17 15.90 -10.15
C ASN A 80 8.93 14.56 -10.32
N LYS A 81 8.77 13.64 -9.39
CA LYS A 81 9.39 12.31 -9.40
C LYS A 81 8.39 11.25 -8.97
N VAL A 82 8.56 10.05 -9.54
CA VAL A 82 7.90 8.82 -9.13
C VAL A 82 8.92 7.67 -9.20
N PRO A 83 9.22 7.00 -8.09
CA PRO A 83 8.88 7.35 -6.72
C PRO A 83 9.33 8.76 -6.35
N GLY A 84 8.64 9.38 -5.40
CA GLY A 84 9.06 10.64 -4.80
C GLY A 84 10.48 10.55 -4.19
N PRO A 85 11.07 11.67 -3.75
CA PRO A 85 12.43 11.68 -3.20
C PRO A 85 12.61 10.67 -2.06
N LEU A 86 13.70 9.89 -2.09
CA LEU A 86 14.11 9.09 -0.93
C LEU A 86 14.45 10.04 0.23
N MET A 87 13.71 9.93 1.32
CA MET A 87 14.07 10.58 2.57
C MET A 87 14.88 9.60 3.41
N ARG A 88 16.07 9.99 3.83
CA ARG A 88 16.94 9.17 4.67
C ARG A 88 17.31 9.93 5.95
N VAL A 89 17.00 9.34 7.10
CA VAL A 89 17.19 9.96 8.42
C VAL A 89 17.67 8.92 9.42
N ARG A 90 18.14 9.35 10.59
CA ARG A 90 18.54 8.45 11.67
C ARG A 90 17.41 8.23 12.65
N GLU A 91 17.37 7.03 13.24
CA GLU A 91 16.42 6.76 14.33
C GLU A 91 16.56 7.77 15.47
N GLY A 92 15.43 8.25 15.98
CA GLY A 92 15.36 9.27 17.03
C GLY A 92 15.58 10.70 16.54
N GLN A 93 15.91 10.93 15.28
CA GLN A 93 16.04 12.27 14.70
C GLN A 93 14.68 13.00 14.69
N ARG A 94 14.66 14.27 15.11
CA ARG A 94 13.52 15.15 14.84
C ARG A 94 13.55 15.59 13.40
N VAL A 95 12.51 15.26 12.68
CA VAL A 95 12.36 15.53 11.24
C VAL A 95 11.25 16.56 11.04
N MET A 96 11.48 17.52 10.15
CA MET A 96 10.50 18.48 9.69
C MET A 96 10.37 18.35 8.17
N VAL A 97 9.17 17.99 7.70
CA VAL A 97 8.82 17.91 6.28
C VAL A 97 7.83 19.03 5.96
N GLU A 98 8.15 19.87 4.98
CA GLU A 98 7.20 20.82 4.41
C GLU A 98 6.59 20.21 3.15
N VAL A 99 5.27 20.10 3.12
CA VAL A 99 4.50 19.64 1.97
C VAL A 99 3.81 20.83 1.33
N LEU A 100 4.05 21.03 0.04
CA LEU A 100 3.42 22.04 -0.81
C LEU A 100 2.43 21.32 -1.72
N ASN A 101 1.21 21.80 -1.80
CA ASN A 101 0.18 21.25 -2.66
C ASN A 101 -0.17 22.23 -3.77
N ASP A 102 0.18 21.89 -5.01
CA ASP A 102 -0.11 22.71 -6.20
C ASP A 102 -1.41 22.25 -6.90
N THR A 103 -2.14 21.28 -6.32
CA THR A 103 -3.41 20.78 -6.89
C THR A 103 -4.61 21.60 -6.39
N ASP A 104 -5.75 21.42 -7.06
CA ASP A 104 -7.02 22.09 -6.74
C ASP A 104 -7.80 21.41 -5.61
N VAL A 105 -7.27 20.31 -5.03
CA VAL A 105 -7.94 19.51 -4.02
C VAL A 105 -7.09 19.37 -2.77
N PRO A 106 -7.71 19.18 -1.58
CA PRO A 106 -6.96 18.88 -0.37
C PRO A 106 -6.27 17.53 -0.48
N GLU A 107 -5.07 17.40 0.08
CA GLU A 107 -4.25 16.20 0.05
C GLU A 107 -3.82 15.77 1.46
N TYR A 108 -3.65 14.47 1.65
CA TYR A 108 -3.15 13.88 2.88
C TYR A 108 -1.88 13.08 2.59
N VAL A 109 -0.84 13.27 3.39
CA VAL A 109 0.41 12.50 3.29
C VAL A 109 0.55 11.65 4.54
N HIS A 110 0.38 10.34 4.38
CA HIS A 110 0.55 9.36 5.44
C HIS A 110 2.02 8.92 5.56
N TRP A 111 2.49 8.85 6.80
CA TRP A 111 3.82 8.39 7.16
C TRP A 111 3.79 6.93 7.58
N HIS A 112 3.65 6.06 6.60
CA HIS A 112 3.38 4.64 6.79
C HIS A 112 4.49 3.91 7.57
N GLY A 113 4.08 3.23 8.64
CA GLY A 113 4.96 2.45 9.51
C GLY A 113 5.69 3.27 10.57
N LEU A 114 5.35 4.55 10.75
CA LEU A 114 5.92 5.39 11.78
C LEU A 114 5.04 5.43 13.05
N LEU A 115 5.68 5.57 14.20
CA LEU A 115 5.04 5.80 15.49
C LEU A 115 4.95 7.31 15.75
N VAL A 116 3.91 7.95 15.23
CA VAL A 116 3.71 9.41 15.26
C VAL A 116 2.38 9.78 15.93
N PRO A 117 2.19 11.03 16.40
CA PRO A 117 0.89 11.50 16.88
C PRO A 117 -0.18 11.47 15.78
N SER A 118 -1.45 11.23 16.16
CA SER A 118 -2.57 11.12 15.21
C SER A 118 -2.78 12.36 14.34
N ASN A 119 -2.55 13.55 14.88
CA ASN A 119 -2.66 14.80 14.12
C ASN A 119 -1.49 15.06 13.15
N VAL A 120 -0.54 14.14 13.05
CA VAL A 120 0.64 14.21 12.16
C VAL A 120 0.65 13.04 11.19
N ASP A 121 -0.09 11.98 11.48
CA ASP A 121 -0.01 10.69 10.78
C ASP A 121 -0.40 10.75 9.30
N GLY A 122 -1.31 11.65 8.94
CA GLY A 122 -1.68 11.91 7.55
C GLY A 122 -3.00 11.27 7.12
N ALA A 123 -3.83 10.83 8.06
CA ALA A 123 -5.18 10.36 7.77
C ALA A 123 -6.23 11.35 8.34
N GLU A 124 -7.27 11.62 7.55
CA GLU A 124 -8.37 12.49 7.94
C GLU A 124 -9.12 11.92 9.15
N GLU A 125 -9.36 10.63 9.13
CA GLU A 125 -10.08 9.86 10.14
C GLU A 125 -9.42 9.94 11.52
N GLU A 126 -8.12 10.15 11.57
CA GLU A 126 -7.35 10.34 12.80
C GLU A 126 -7.28 11.80 13.28
N GLY A 127 -7.85 12.70 12.50
CA GLY A 127 -7.85 14.14 12.78
C GLY A 127 -6.61 14.87 12.29
N THR A 128 -5.82 14.30 11.37
CA THR A 128 -4.77 15.04 10.67
C THR A 128 -5.42 16.05 9.73
N PRO A 129 -5.13 17.36 9.84
CA PRO A 129 -5.66 18.31 8.87
C PRO A 129 -5.00 18.12 7.48
N PRO A 130 -5.72 18.38 6.36
CA PRO A 130 -5.18 18.25 5.02
C PRO A 130 -4.08 19.27 4.71
N VAL A 131 -3.29 19.00 3.68
CA VAL A 131 -2.53 20.03 2.97
C VAL A 131 -3.51 20.74 2.04
N PRO A 132 -3.86 22.02 2.30
CA PRO A 132 -4.91 22.68 1.55
C PRO A 132 -4.54 22.86 0.07
N PRO A 133 -5.53 22.99 -0.83
CA PRO A 133 -5.29 23.33 -2.22
C PRO A 133 -4.44 24.59 -2.35
N HIS A 134 -3.45 24.57 -3.25
CA HIS A 134 -2.49 25.69 -3.47
C HIS A 134 -1.83 26.19 -2.19
N GLY A 135 -1.74 25.33 -1.16
CA GLY A 135 -1.25 25.66 0.16
C GLY A 135 -0.08 24.79 0.59
N ARG A 136 0.15 24.83 1.89
CA ARG A 136 1.24 24.06 2.48
C ARG A 136 0.91 23.62 3.88
N ARG A 137 1.62 22.53 4.31
CA ARG A 137 1.62 22.05 5.69
C ARG A 137 3.01 21.61 6.09
N ARG A 138 3.35 21.80 7.36
CA ARG A 138 4.56 21.26 7.97
C ARG A 138 4.20 20.11 8.90
N TYR A 139 4.86 18.99 8.68
CA TYR A 139 4.82 17.82 9.54
C TYR A 139 6.10 17.77 10.36
N GLN A 140 5.97 17.53 11.64
CA GLN A 140 7.11 17.38 12.53
C GLN A 140 6.93 16.14 13.39
N PHE A 141 7.90 15.23 13.33
CA PHE A 141 7.87 13.99 14.08
C PHE A 141 9.28 13.55 14.49
N VAL A 142 9.36 12.55 15.37
CA VAL A 142 10.60 11.82 15.67
C VAL A 142 10.60 10.58 14.80
N ALA A 143 11.65 10.42 13.99
CA ALA A 143 11.81 9.28 13.08
C ALA A 143 12.00 7.98 13.89
N ARG A 144 10.97 7.14 13.93
CA ARG A 144 10.97 5.84 14.61
C ARG A 144 9.79 4.98 14.17
N PRO A 145 9.95 3.64 14.20
CA PRO A 145 11.17 2.88 14.46
C PRO A 145 12.10 2.86 13.23
N ALA A 146 13.34 2.40 13.40
CA ALA A 146 14.28 2.18 12.31
C ALA A 146 13.76 1.17 11.28
N GLY A 147 14.27 1.25 10.04
CA GLY A 147 13.97 0.34 8.93
C GLY A 147 13.39 1.05 7.70
N SER A 148 13.02 0.26 6.71
CA SER A 148 12.38 0.72 5.49
C SER A 148 10.93 1.13 5.78
N ARG A 149 10.67 2.42 5.72
CA ARG A 149 9.36 3.04 5.83
C ARG A 149 9.04 3.71 4.51
N TRP A 150 7.84 4.26 4.38
CA TRP A 150 7.46 4.98 3.19
C TRP A 150 6.42 6.06 3.48
N TYR A 151 6.13 6.88 2.50
CA TYR A 151 5.10 7.90 2.59
C TYR A 151 4.27 7.87 1.31
N HIS A 152 2.97 8.11 1.44
CA HIS A 152 2.06 8.07 0.30
C HIS A 152 0.82 8.94 0.53
N SER A 153 0.04 9.17 -0.53
CA SER A 153 -1.26 9.82 -0.41
C SER A 153 -2.24 8.91 0.34
N HIS A 154 -2.95 9.50 1.30
CA HIS A 154 -4.05 8.85 2.02
C HIS A 154 -5.40 9.51 1.69
N THR A 155 -5.48 10.13 0.54
CA THR A 155 -6.70 10.76 0.04
C THR A 155 -7.64 9.69 -0.49
N ALA A 156 -8.92 9.72 -0.06
CA ALA A 156 -9.94 8.85 -0.63
C ALA A 156 -10.11 9.14 -2.12
N ALA A 157 -10.11 8.08 -2.93
CA ALA A 157 -10.23 8.15 -4.38
C ALA A 157 -11.67 7.92 -4.85
N MET A 158 -12.40 7.03 -4.18
CA MET A 158 -13.74 6.60 -4.56
C MET A 158 -13.79 6.15 -6.04
N MET A 159 -14.56 6.83 -6.89
CA MET A 159 -14.66 6.55 -8.34
C MET A 159 -13.58 7.25 -9.17
N ASP A 160 -12.76 8.10 -8.58
CA ASP A 160 -11.73 8.85 -9.30
C ASP A 160 -10.39 8.09 -9.27
N LEU A 161 -10.16 7.26 -10.28
CA LEU A 161 -8.93 6.46 -10.42
C LEU A 161 -7.66 7.30 -10.70
N HIS A 162 -7.74 8.63 -10.60
CA HIS A 162 -6.60 9.55 -10.68
C HIS A 162 -6.30 10.23 -9.33
N ARG A 163 -6.78 9.66 -8.20
CA ARG A 163 -6.56 10.17 -6.85
C ARG A 163 -6.03 9.09 -5.91
N GLY A 164 -5.63 9.52 -4.71
CA GLY A 164 -5.19 8.61 -3.65
C GLY A 164 -4.05 7.72 -4.10
N SER A 165 -4.10 6.46 -3.72
CA SER A 165 -3.07 5.48 -4.08
C SER A 165 -3.05 5.10 -5.56
N TYR A 166 -3.98 5.58 -6.38
CA TYR A 166 -3.90 5.41 -7.85
C TYR A 166 -2.91 6.36 -8.52
N THR A 167 -2.36 7.33 -7.79
CA THR A 167 -1.41 8.31 -8.31
C THR A 167 0.05 7.92 -8.04
N GLY A 168 0.99 8.68 -8.57
CA GLY A 168 2.43 8.56 -8.29
C GLY A 168 2.88 9.16 -6.94
N GLN A 169 1.95 9.43 -6.02
CA GLN A 169 2.23 10.05 -4.74
C GLN A 169 2.71 9.03 -3.69
N PHE A 170 3.90 8.49 -3.88
CA PHE A 170 4.57 7.60 -2.92
C PHE A 170 6.09 7.78 -2.99
N GLY A 171 6.79 7.42 -1.91
CA GLY A 171 8.25 7.42 -1.85
C GLY A 171 8.78 6.73 -0.60
N PHE A 172 10.04 6.32 -0.64
CA PHE A 172 10.70 5.68 0.49
C PHE A 172 11.10 6.68 1.58
N LEU A 173 10.94 6.26 2.82
CA LEU A 173 11.52 6.89 4.01
C LEU A 173 12.37 5.86 4.74
N MET A 174 13.69 5.94 4.57
CA MET A 174 14.64 5.06 5.24
C MET A 174 15.06 5.68 6.58
N ILE A 175 14.86 4.93 7.66
CA ILE A 175 15.30 5.31 9.00
C ILE A 175 16.47 4.42 9.39
N ASP A 176 17.67 4.97 9.33
CA ASP A 176 18.89 4.24 9.66
C ASP A 176 18.94 3.89 11.14
N SER A 177 19.18 2.61 11.44
CA SER A 177 19.47 2.15 12.79
C SER A 177 20.90 2.54 13.21
N ALA A 178 21.07 2.84 14.50
CA ALA A 178 22.40 3.07 15.06
C ALA A 178 23.29 1.82 15.01
N ASN A 179 22.70 0.63 14.85
CA ASN A 179 23.36 -0.67 14.92
C ASN A 179 23.33 -1.44 13.59
N ASP A 180 23.16 -0.75 12.45
CA ASP A 180 23.23 -1.42 11.15
C ASP A 180 24.62 -2.01 10.94
N PRO A 181 24.76 -3.33 10.76
CA PRO A 181 26.06 -3.98 10.63
C PRO A 181 26.75 -3.75 9.28
N GLY A 182 26.06 -3.16 8.28
CA GLY A 182 26.65 -2.90 6.96
C GLY A 182 27.15 -4.15 6.24
N LEU A 183 26.43 -5.26 6.29
CA LEU A 183 26.86 -6.56 5.75
C LEU A 183 26.53 -6.75 4.25
N TYR A 184 26.48 -5.69 3.46
CA TYR A 184 26.19 -5.69 2.03
C TYR A 184 27.15 -4.78 1.28
N ASP A 185 27.27 -5.02 -0.05
CA ASP A 185 28.16 -4.25 -0.92
C ASP A 185 27.42 -3.16 -1.68
N GLN A 186 26.12 -3.33 -1.87
CA GLN A 186 25.25 -2.38 -2.58
C GLN A 186 23.85 -2.41 -1.95
N GLU A 187 23.20 -1.25 -1.91
CA GLU A 187 21.82 -1.06 -1.43
C GLU A 187 20.95 -0.54 -2.58
N VAL A 188 19.75 -1.11 -2.74
CA VAL A 188 18.81 -0.70 -3.78
C VAL A 188 17.39 -0.62 -3.23
N PHE A 189 16.62 0.35 -3.73
CA PHE A 189 15.22 0.59 -3.38
C PHE A 189 14.35 0.29 -4.59
N LEU A 190 13.43 -0.65 -4.46
CA LEU A 190 12.60 -1.19 -5.54
C LEU A 190 11.12 -1.06 -5.16
N ALA A 191 10.44 -0.06 -5.72
CA ALA A 191 9.00 0.13 -5.55
C ALA A 191 8.26 -0.54 -6.70
N LEU A 192 7.42 -1.51 -6.36
CA LEU A 192 6.53 -2.19 -7.30
C LEU A 192 5.29 -1.32 -7.48
N ARG A 193 4.87 -1.11 -8.72
CA ARG A 193 3.77 -0.20 -9.03
C ARG A 193 2.98 -0.66 -10.24
N GLU A 194 1.66 -0.46 -10.17
CA GLU A 194 0.72 -0.63 -11.28
C GLU A 194 0.18 0.73 -11.75
N TRP A 195 -0.29 0.79 -13.00
CA TRP A 195 -0.69 2.04 -13.66
C TRP A 195 -1.87 1.86 -14.60
N GLU A 196 -2.51 2.99 -14.99
CA GLU A 196 -3.63 3.05 -15.92
C GLU A 196 -4.84 2.22 -15.43
N TYR A 197 -5.28 2.52 -14.23
CA TYR A 197 -6.35 1.81 -13.54
C TYR A 197 -7.69 1.87 -14.28
N PHE A 198 -8.45 0.80 -14.20
CA PHE A 198 -9.78 0.69 -14.78
C PHE A 198 -10.68 -0.19 -13.91
N LEU A 199 -12.01 0.01 -14.05
CA LEU A 199 -12.98 -0.84 -13.36
C LEU A 199 -13.23 -2.11 -14.18
N THR A 200 -13.26 -3.26 -13.51
CA THR A 200 -13.45 -4.58 -14.11
C THR A 200 -14.29 -5.48 -13.20
N THR A 201 -14.95 -6.47 -13.77
CA THR A 201 -15.60 -7.57 -13.04
C THR A 201 -14.69 -8.79 -12.92
N MET A 202 -13.48 -8.72 -13.46
CA MET A 202 -12.52 -9.82 -13.39
C MET A 202 -11.80 -9.77 -12.05
N ASP A 203 -11.80 -10.89 -11.35
CA ASP A 203 -10.94 -11.08 -10.19
C ASP A 203 -9.46 -11.03 -10.64
N GLN A 204 -8.69 -10.13 -10.04
CA GLN A 204 -7.27 -9.95 -10.38
C GLN A 204 -6.36 -10.86 -9.52
N ASP A 205 -6.90 -11.43 -8.45
CA ASP A 205 -6.16 -12.23 -7.49
C ASP A 205 -6.00 -13.72 -7.89
N GLU A 206 -6.48 -14.13 -9.07
CA GLU A 206 -6.23 -15.47 -9.59
C GLU A 206 -4.74 -15.69 -9.95
N GLY A 207 -3.89 -15.55 -8.94
CA GLY A 207 -2.61 -16.23 -8.95
C GLY A 207 -2.85 -17.74 -8.77
N PRO A 208 -1.97 -18.63 -9.30
CA PRO A 208 -2.10 -20.03 -8.99
C PRO A 208 -2.03 -20.21 -7.47
N ALA A 209 -3.14 -20.67 -6.87
CA ALA A 209 -3.15 -21.11 -5.48
C ALA A 209 -1.99 -22.12 -5.35
N ASP A 210 -1.17 -22.00 -4.29
CA ASP A 210 -0.16 -23.02 -4.02
C ASP A 210 -0.94 -24.35 -3.83
N PRO A 211 -0.70 -25.39 -4.67
CA PRO A 211 -1.44 -26.65 -4.56
C PRO A 211 -1.25 -27.34 -3.21
N ASN A 212 -0.37 -26.83 -2.35
CA ASN A 212 -0.10 -27.37 -1.02
C ASN A 212 -0.54 -26.44 0.13
N ASP A 213 -1.09 -25.26 -0.16
CA ASP A 213 -1.78 -24.51 0.90
C ASP A 213 -3.06 -25.27 1.28
N PRO A 214 -3.34 -25.41 2.59
CA PRO A 214 -4.63 -25.92 3.00
C PRO A 214 -5.68 -24.96 2.44
N MET A 215 -6.40 -25.43 1.41
CA MET A 215 -7.50 -24.66 0.83
C MET A 215 -8.41 -24.23 1.98
N PRO A 216 -8.63 -22.92 2.19
CA PRO A 216 -9.64 -22.48 3.12
C PRO A 216 -10.96 -23.14 2.72
N GLU A 217 -11.77 -23.53 3.71
CA GLU A 217 -13.09 -24.11 3.46
C GLU A 217 -13.91 -23.09 2.63
N LYS A 218 -13.90 -23.29 1.30
CA LYS A 218 -14.73 -22.52 0.40
C LYS A 218 -16.20 -22.73 0.83
N PRO A 219 -16.99 -21.66 0.99
CA PRO A 219 -18.39 -21.82 1.39
C PRO A 219 -19.07 -22.83 0.45
N ALA A 220 -19.85 -23.73 1.02
CA ALA A 220 -20.48 -24.85 0.30
C ALA A 220 -21.45 -24.40 -0.82
N THR A 221 -21.81 -23.12 -0.85
CA THR A 221 -22.65 -22.49 -1.87
C THR A 221 -22.00 -21.23 -2.37
N PRO A 222 -21.68 -21.10 -3.70
CA PRO A 222 -21.27 -19.83 -4.28
C PRO A 222 -22.33 -18.76 -4.03
N ASP A 223 -21.92 -17.54 -3.70
CA ASP A 223 -22.84 -16.41 -3.63
C ASP A 223 -23.50 -16.25 -5.02
N PRO A 224 -24.85 -16.31 -5.13
CA PRO A 224 -25.53 -16.18 -6.40
C PRO A 224 -25.54 -14.73 -6.94
N ARG A 225 -25.00 -13.76 -6.19
CA ARG A 225 -24.91 -12.37 -6.62
C ARG A 225 -23.79 -12.21 -7.65
N PRO A 226 -23.97 -11.38 -8.69
CA PRO A 226 -22.88 -11.10 -9.62
C PRO A 226 -21.74 -10.41 -8.87
N ASN A 227 -20.50 -10.76 -9.22
CA ASN A 227 -19.34 -10.03 -8.72
C ASN A 227 -19.49 -8.55 -9.04
N GLY A 228 -19.19 -7.68 -8.07
CA GLY A 228 -19.15 -6.25 -8.30
C GLY A 228 -17.87 -5.84 -9.05
N LEU A 229 -17.76 -4.53 -9.30
CA LEU A 229 -16.60 -3.95 -9.96
C LEU A 229 -15.44 -3.89 -8.98
N GLU A 230 -14.28 -4.31 -9.47
CA GLU A 230 -12.95 -4.18 -8.85
C GLU A 230 -12.05 -3.29 -9.71
N VAL A 231 -10.87 -2.94 -9.19
CA VAL A 231 -9.88 -2.14 -9.91
C VAL A 231 -8.78 -3.01 -10.47
N GLY A 232 -8.63 -2.99 -11.79
CA GLY A 232 -7.52 -3.61 -12.50
C GLY A 232 -6.53 -2.59 -13.04
N ALA A 233 -5.34 -3.06 -13.44
CA ALA A 233 -4.32 -2.24 -14.07
C ALA A 233 -3.58 -3.04 -15.17
N PRO A 234 -3.38 -2.46 -16.37
CA PRO A 234 -2.75 -3.16 -17.48
C PRO A 234 -1.23 -2.96 -17.56
N LEU A 235 -0.67 -2.00 -16.81
CA LEU A 235 0.73 -1.61 -16.88
C LEU A 235 1.39 -1.68 -15.50
N TYR A 236 2.67 -2.07 -15.51
CA TYR A 236 3.46 -2.25 -14.30
C TYR A 236 4.85 -1.64 -14.43
N SER A 237 5.44 -1.27 -13.31
CA SER A 237 6.83 -0.81 -13.24
C SER A 237 7.51 -1.23 -11.95
N ILE A 238 8.84 -1.28 -11.98
CA ILE A 238 9.67 -1.16 -10.78
C ILE A 238 10.27 0.24 -10.80
N ASN A 239 10.00 1.00 -9.72
CA ASN A 239 10.23 2.44 -9.68
C ASN A 239 9.44 3.14 -10.81
N ASP A 240 10.12 3.88 -11.69
CA ASP A 240 9.51 4.62 -12.80
C ASP A 240 9.67 3.94 -14.18
N LYS A 241 10.12 2.67 -14.22
CA LYS A 241 10.41 2.00 -15.49
C LYS A 241 9.77 0.62 -15.62
N MET A 242 9.24 0.37 -16.80
CA MET A 242 8.83 -0.98 -17.22
C MET A 242 10.06 -1.86 -17.48
N LEU A 243 9.89 -3.16 -17.35
CA LEU A 243 10.93 -4.14 -17.66
C LEU A 243 11.59 -3.89 -19.03
N GLY A 244 12.90 -3.73 -19.01
CA GLY A 244 13.72 -3.50 -20.19
C GLY A 244 13.79 -2.05 -20.67
N ALA A 245 13.07 -1.11 -20.02
CA ALA A 245 13.11 0.32 -20.38
C ALA A 245 14.05 1.14 -19.49
N GLY A 246 14.39 0.66 -18.31
CA GLY A 246 15.33 1.30 -17.39
C GLY A 246 16.74 0.73 -17.47
N ASP A 247 17.65 1.38 -16.72
CA ASP A 247 19.00 0.86 -16.54
C ASP A 247 18.96 -0.47 -15.78
N PRO A 248 19.75 -1.46 -16.18
CA PRO A 248 19.85 -2.72 -15.44
C PRO A 248 20.50 -2.52 -14.07
N LEU A 249 20.12 -3.33 -13.12
CA LEU A 249 20.84 -3.50 -11.86
C LEU A 249 22.15 -4.23 -12.16
N ARG A 250 23.27 -3.47 -12.19
CA ARG A 250 24.58 -4.02 -12.47
C ARG A 250 25.20 -4.60 -11.21
N VAL A 251 25.61 -5.85 -11.31
CA VAL A 251 26.16 -6.62 -10.18
C VAL A 251 27.45 -7.35 -10.53
N ARG A 252 28.19 -7.81 -9.52
CA ARG A 252 29.39 -8.66 -9.67
C ARG A 252 29.17 -10.00 -8.98
N PHE A 253 29.83 -11.03 -9.48
CA PHE A 253 29.84 -12.33 -8.80
C PHE A 253 30.36 -12.20 -7.37
N GLY A 254 29.67 -12.82 -6.43
CA GLY A 254 29.95 -12.78 -5.00
C GLY A 254 29.48 -11.53 -4.27
N GLN A 255 28.95 -10.53 -4.99
CA GLN A 255 28.44 -9.30 -4.39
C GLN A 255 27.13 -9.57 -3.63
N ARG A 256 26.97 -8.91 -2.49
CA ARG A 256 25.76 -8.97 -1.66
C ARG A 256 24.96 -7.70 -1.84
N ILE A 257 23.74 -7.84 -2.31
CA ILE A 257 22.84 -6.70 -2.57
C ILE A 257 21.77 -6.67 -1.49
N LEU A 258 21.67 -5.58 -0.76
CA LEU A 258 20.54 -5.29 0.10
C LEU A 258 19.43 -4.67 -0.76
N MET A 259 18.32 -5.38 -0.88
CA MET A 259 17.13 -4.94 -1.61
C MET A 259 16.04 -4.55 -0.64
N HIS A 260 15.57 -3.31 -0.75
CA HIS A 260 14.36 -2.81 -0.08
C HIS A 260 13.21 -2.86 -1.09
N LEU A 261 12.36 -3.87 -0.99
CA LEU A 261 11.16 -3.99 -1.83
C LEU A 261 9.99 -3.33 -1.11
N LEU A 262 9.25 -2.50 -1.83
CA LEU A 262 7.99 -1.89 -1.41
C LEU A 262 6.93 -2.23 -2.44
N ASN A 263 5.79 -2.76 -2.02
CA ASN A 263 4.63 -2.76 -2.90
C ASN A 263 3.83 -1.46 -2.69
N ALA A 264 4.01 -0.53 -3.62
CA ALA A 264 3.30 0.75 -3.67
C ALA A 264 2.07 0.70 -4.60
N SER A 265 1.65 -0.48 -5.05
CA SER A 265 0.44 -0.69 -5.85
C SER A 265 -0.81 -0.34 -5.07
N ALA A 266 -1.88 0.03 -5.77
CA ALA A 266 -3.16 0.36 -5.14
C ALA A 266 -4.06 -0.87 -4.97
N SER A 267 -3.84 -1.96 -5.72
CA SER A 267 -4.73 -3.11 -5.72
C SER A 267 -4.05 -4.47 -5.66
N GLN A 268 -2.89 -4.67 -6.29
CA GLN A 268 -2.39 -6.02 -6.54
C GLN A 268 -1.29 -6.50 -5.58
N ILE A 269 -1.40 -7.76 -5.17
CA ILE A 269 -0.35 -8.53 -4.52
C ILE A 269 0.64 -9.00 -5.59
N HIS A 270 1.93 -8.81 -5.36
CA HIS A 270 2.99 -9.20 -6.30
C HIS A 270 3.82 -10.36 -5.77
N ARG A 271 4.25 -11.24 -6.68
CA ARG A 271 5.09 -12.39 -6.38
C ARG A 271 6.38 -12.29 -7.20
N ILE A 272 7.45 -11.89 -6.55
CA ILE A 272 8.72 -11.50 -7.18
C ILE A 272 9.77 -12.58 -7.00
N GLY A 273 10.39 -13.00 -8.09
CA GLY A 273 11.49 -13.98 -8.10
C GLY A 273 12.69 -13.51 -8.92
N LEU A 274 13.84 -14.12 -8.64
CA LEU A 274 15.08 -13.98 -9.42
C LEU A 274 15.69 -15.37 -9.57
N PHE A 275 15.60 -15.94 -10.77
CA PHE A 275 16.06 -17.31 -11.04
C PHE A 275 17.49 -17.57 -10.55
N GLY A 276 17.67 -18.70 -9.87
CA GLY A 276 18.97 -19.17 -9.38
C GLY A 276 19.56 -18.38 -8.23
N HIS A 277 18.82 -17.41 -7.69
CA HIS A 277 19.21 -16.63 -6.52
C HIS A 277 18.20 -16.82 -5.39
N HIS A 278 18.64 -16.58 -4.16
CA HIS A 278 17.79 -16.65 -2.97
C HIS A 278 17.73 -15.29 -2.29
N PHE A 279 16.55 -14.93 -1.83
CA PHE A 279 16.34 -13.76 -0.98
C PHE A 279 16.53 -14.18 0.47
N GLN A 280 17.61 -13.76 1.12
CA GLN A 280 17.73 -13.87 2.56
C GLN A 280 16.94 -12.73 3.19
N VAL A 281 15.68 -12.99 3.53
CA VAL A 281 14.81 -12.00 4.16
C VAL A 281 15.32 -11.68 5.55
N ILE A 282 15.59 -10.41 5.82
CA ILE A 282 16.14 -9.90 7.08
C ILE A 282 15.17 -9.00 7.83
N ALA A 283 14.20 -8.38 7.11
CA ALA A 283 13.16 -7.59 7.73
C ALA A 283 11.84 -7.68 6.96
N LEU A 284 10.74 -7.54 7.67
CA LEU A 284 9.38 -7.38 7.17
C LEU A 284 8.82 -6.06 7.69
N ASP A 285 8.24 -5.25 6.81
CA ASP A 285 7.79 -3.89 7.09
C ASP A 285 8.84 -3.06 7.82
N GLY A 286 10.11 -3.22 7.39
CA GLY A 286 11.27 -2.56 7.97
C GLY A 286 11.62 -2.99 9.40
N ASN A 287 11.00 -4.05 9.94
CA ASN A 287 11.31 -4.58 11.27
C ASN A 287 12.10 -5.89 11.11
N SER A 288 13.25 -5.98 11.75
CA SER A 288 14.10 -7.18 11.67
C SER A 288 13.32 -8.43 12.09
N VAL A 289 13.45 -9.50 11.29
CA VAL A 289 12.83 -10.79 11.62
C VAL A 289 13.63 -11.57 12.63
N PRO A 290 13.01 -12.33 13.54
CA PRO A 290 13.71 -13.15 14.52
C PRO A 290 14.63 -14.20 13.91
N THR A 291 14.21 -14.77 12.76
CA THR A 291 14.91 -15.87 12.09
C THR A 291 15.03 -15.55 10.60
N PRO A 292 16.10 -14.88 10.14
CA PRO A 292 16.35 -14.68 8.72
C PRO A 292 16.34 -16.01 7.96
N GLN A 293 15.54 -16.11 6.90
CA GLN A 293 15.41 -17.30 6.08
C GLN A 293 15.68 -16.98 4.62
N ARG A 294 16.10 -17.98 3.86
CA ARG A 294 16.27 -17.90 2.41
C ARG A 294 15.00 -18.41 1.73
N VAL A 295 14.47 -17.62 0.81
CA VAL A 295 13.31 -17.95 -0.01
C VAL A 295 13.65 -17.68 -1.47
N ASP A 296 12.96 -18.37 -2.38
CA ASP A 296 13.16 -18.20 -3.82
C ASP A 296 12.19 -17.16 -4.40
N LEU A 297 11.13 -16.86 -3.63
CA LEU A 297 10.05 -15.96 -3.99
C LEU A 297 9.71 -15.05 -2.82
N ILE A 298 9.39 -13.80 -3.12
CA ILE A 298 8.79 -12.85 -2.18
C ILE A 298 7.36 -12.57 -2.67
N GLU A 299 6.37 -12.83 -1.81
CA GLU A 299 5.01 -12.34 -1.99
C GLU A 299 4.86 -11.08 -1.15
N ILE A 300 4.34 -10.02 -1.76
CA ILE A 300 4.29 -8.70 -1.13
C ILE A 300 3.02 -7.98 -1.56
N ALA A 301 2.18 -7.64 -0.59
CA ALA A 301 0.91 -6.95 -0.80
C ALA A 301 1.05 -5.43 -0.74
N PRO A 302 0.06 -4.67 -1.24
CA PRO A 302 0.02 -3.23 -1.07
C PRO A 302 0.31 -2.80 0.36
N GLY A 303 1.26 -1.86 0.52
CA GLY A 303 1.69 -1.35 1.82
C GLY A 303 2.84 -2.12 2.49
N GLU A 304 3.10 -3.35 2.12
CA GLU A 304 4.17 -4.15 2.70
C GLU A 304 5.55 -3.77 2.18
N ARG A 305 6.57 -3.99 3.03
CA ARG A 305 7.99 -3.88 2.68
C ARG A 305 8.70 -5.16 3.07
N VAL A 306 9.62 -5.60 2.21
CA VAL A 306 10.50 -6.74 2.47
C VAL A 306 11.94 -6.32 2.23
N ASP A 307 12.78 -6.42 3.26
CA ASP A 307 14.21 -6.18 3.13
C ASP A 307 14.94 -7.53 3.04
N ALA A 308 15.68 -7.73 1.96
CA ALA A 308 16.36 -8.99 1.71
C ALA A 308 17.79 -8.76 1.22
N ILE A 309 18.71 -9.64 1.63
CA ILE A 309 20.06 -9.70 1.08
C ILE A 309 20.07 -10.81 0.03
N VAL A 310 20.54 -10.46 -1.17
CA VAL A 310 20.71 -11.40 -2.28
C VAL A 310 22.20 -11.51 -2.61
N GLU A 311 22.73 -12.72 -2.54
CA GLU A 311 24.10 -13.01 -2.95
C GLU A 311 24.12 -13.31 -4.46
N MET A 312 24.90 -12.55 -5.22
CA MET A 312 25.03 -12.67 -6.66
C MET A 312 25.99 -13.80 -7.01
N ASN A 313 25.47 -15.02 -7.16
CA ASN A 313 26.27 -16.24 -7.31
C ASN A 313 26.03 -17.03 -8.61
N LEU A 314 25.17 -16.53 -9.50
CA LEU A 314 24.88 -17.12 -10.81
C LEU A 314 25.10 -16.08 -11.93
N PRO A 315 26.32 -16.01 -12.53
CA PRO A 315 26.62 -15.06 -13.59
C PRO A 315 25.69 -15.21 -14.80
N GLY A 316 25.22 -14.08 -15.35
CA GLY A 316 24.30 -14.04 -16.47
C GLY A 316 23.63 -12.68 -16.61
N VAL A 317 22.58 -12.62 -17.41
CA VAL A 317 21.64 -11.50 -17.50
C VAL A 317 20.26 -12.05 -17.20
N TRP A 318 19.71 -11.67 -16.06
CA TRP A 318 18.50 -12.23 -15.49
C TRP A 318 17.40 -11.18 -15.35
N ILE A 319 16.17 -11.63 -15.20
CA ILE A 319 15.04 -10.79 -14.82
C ILE A 319 14.72 -11.05 -13.35
N LEU A 320 14.79 -10.01 -12.50
CA LEU A 320 14.08 -9.93 -11.25
C LEU A 320 12.67 -9.44 -11.58
N GLY A 321 11.64 -10.25 -11.37
CA GLY A 321 10.31 -9.87 -11.83
C GLY A 321 9.17 -10.74 -11.30
N GLU A 322 7.97 -10.36 -11.70
CA GLU A 322 6.72 -10.99 -11.32
C GLU A 322 6.62 -12.43 -11.86
N LEU A 323 6.07 -13.31 -11.03
CA LEU A 323 5.85 -14.70 -11.38
C LEU A 323 4.82 -14.84 -12.51
N ARG A 324 3.74 -14.06 -12.49
CA ARG A 324 2.72 -14.03 -13.54
C ARG A 324 3.30 -13.46 -14.84
N ASP A 325 3.22 -14.25 -15.91
CA ASP A 325 3.76 -13.85 -17.22
C ASP A 325 3.13 -12.57 -17.75
N ALA A 326 1.83 -12.40 -17.60
CA ALA A 326 1.11 -11.22 -18.07
C ALA A 326 1.63 -9.94 -17.41
N ALA A 327 1.74 -9.92 -16.08
CA ALA A 327 2.24 -8.74 -15.34
C ALA A 327 3.72 -8.45 -15.67
N ARG A 328 4.55 -9.50 -15.81
CA ARG A 328 5.96 -9.34 -16.19
C ARG A 328 6.10 -8.79 -17.61
N GLN A 329 5.31 -9.30 -18.58
CA GLN A 329 5.29 -8.80 -19.95
C GLN A 329 4.75 -7.37 -20.06
N SER A 330 3.86 -6.99 -19.13
CA SER A 330 3.33 -5.63 -19.00
C SER A 330 4.20 -4.72 -18.14
N GLY A 331 5.42 -5.14 -17.75
CA GLY A 331 6.44 -4.26 -17.20
C GLY A 331 6.93 -4.58 -15.79
N MET A 332 6.33 -5.53 -15.03
CA MET A 332 6.75 -5.84 -13.67
C MET A 332 8.06 -6.61 -13.63
N GLY A 333 9.16 -5.90 -13.64
CA GLY A 333 10.50 -6.47 -13.51
C GLY A 333 11.61 -5.47 -13.76
N ILE A 334 12.83 -5.89 -13.44
CA ILE A 334 14.09 -5.18 -13.73
C ILE A 334 15.14 -6.17 -14.21
N VAL A 335 15.99 -5.74 -15.13
CA VAL A 335 17.12 -6.54 -15.61
C VAL A 335 18.24 -6.50 -14.59
N VAL A 336 18.76 -7.68 -14.22
CA VAL A 336 19.96 -7.86 -13.38
C VAL A 336 21.09 -8.35 -14.28
N GLU A 337 22.11 -7.50 -14.44
CA GLU A 337 23.23 -7.73 -15.37
C GLU A 337 24.54 -7.93 -14.59
N TYR A 338 25.12 -9.11 -14.73
CA TYR A 338 26.46 -9.35 -14.17
C TYR A 338 27.55 -8.71 -15.01
N ALA A 339 28.54 -8.13 -14.35
CA ALA A 339 29.70 -7.58 -15.01
C ALA A 339 30.38 -8.63 -15.90
N ASN A 340 30.81 -8.20 -17.09
CA ASN A 340 31.46 -9.03 -18.11
C ASN A 340 30.56 -10.12 -18.73
N GLN A 341 29.26 -10.07 -18.54
CA GLN A 341 28.29 -10.91 -19.22
C GLN A 341 27.61 -10.10 -20.33
N VAL A 342 27.88 -10.48 -21.58
CA VAL A 342 27.21 -9.90 -22.73
C VAL A 342 26.22 -10.92 -23.24
N GLN A 343 25.00 -10.87 -22.72
CA GLN A 343 23.88 -11.67 -23.22
C GLN A 343 22.97 -10.76 -24.06
N PRO A 344 22.54 -11.20 -25.25
CA PRO A 344 21.70 -10.36 -26.11
C PRO A 344 20.28 -10.15 -25.56
N ARG A 345 19.81 -11.02 -24.66
CA ARG A 345 18.47 -10.93 -24.03
C ARG A 345 18.50 -11.38 -22.59
N PRO A 346 17.85 -10.61 -21.67
CA PRO A 346 17.64 -11.07 -20.31
C PRO A 346 16.83 -12.35 -20.28
N GLN A 347 17.18 -13.25 -19.36
CA GLN A 347 16.52 -14.54 -19.21
C GLN A 347 15.59 -14.51 -18.00
N TRP A 348 14.44 -15.14 -18.16
CA TRP A 348 13.49 -15.45 -17.10
C TRP A 348 13.28 -16.96 -17.02
N LEU A 349 13.39 -17.48 -15.81
CA LEU A 349 12.92 -18.81 -15.45
C LEU A 349 12.19 -18.69 -14.09
N PRO A 350 11.14 -19.47 -13.87
CA PRO A 350 10.43 -19.41 -12.59
C PRO A 350 11.33 -19.88 -11.46
N PRO A 351 11.13 -19.38 -10.23
CA PRO A 351 11.85 -19.84 -9.06
C PRO A 351 11.57 -21.34 -8.80
N ALA A 352 12.55 -22.03 -8.22
CA ALA A 352 12.44 -23.46 -7.94
C ALA A 352 11.37 -23.78 -6.88
N ASN A 353 11.19 -22.87 -5.91
CA ASN A 353 10.15 -22.95 -4.89
C ASN A 353 9.37 -21.65 -4.84
N ALA A 354 8.09 -21.69 -5.18
CA ALA A 354 7.22 -20.53 -5.23
C ALA A 354 6.36 -20.37 -3.96
N ARG A 355 6.87 -20.76 -2.79
CA ARG A 355 6.17 -20.65 -1.52
C ARG A 355 6.58 -19.40 -0.75
N TRP A 356 5.58 -18.74 -0.18
CA TRP A 356 5.76 -17.66 0.78
C TRP A 356 4.96 -17.97 2.05
N ASP A 357 5.59 -17.83 3.21
CA ASP A 357 4.95 -18.05 4.50
C ASP A 357 5.64 -17.17 5.55
N TYR A 358 4.96 -16.20 6.10
CA TYR A 358 5.53 -15.33 7.13
C TYR A 358 6.03 -16.11 8.35
N THR A 359 5.36 -17.23 8.70
CA THR A 359 5.61 -17.93 9.96
C THR A 359 7.02 -18.52 10.06
N ILE A 360 7.67 -18.75 8.91
CA ILE A 360 9.06 -19.25 8.86
C ILE A 360 10.09 -18.26 9.40
N PHE A 361 9.77 -16.96 9.40
CA PHE A 361 10.67 -15.90 9.88
C PHE A 361 10.58 -15.68 11.39
N GLY A 362 9.62 -16.31 12.06
CA GLY A 362 9.41 -16.22 13.50
C GLY A 362 10.18 -17.24 14.32
N LYS A 363 9.89 -17.25 15.60
CA LYS A 363 10.38 -18.24 16.58
C LYS A 363 9.24 -19.07 17.12
N PRO A 364 9.49 -20.33 17.52
CA PRO A 364 8.58 -21.02 18.43
C PRO A 364 8.59 -20.26 19.76
N ALA A 365 7.46 -19.73 20.17
CA ALA A 365 7.40 -19.03 21.46
C ALA A 365 6.00 -19.09 22.05
N VAL A 366 5.95 -18.90 23.37
CA VAL A 366 4.70 -18.68 24.10
C VAL A 366 4.46 -17.17 24.14
N HIS A 367 3.34 -16.73 23.59
CA HIS A 367 2.93 -15.34 23.67
C HIS A 367 2.44 -14.99 25.07
N PRO A 368 2.69 -13.76 25.56
CA PRO A 368 2.01 -13.25 26.73
C PRO A 368 0.48 -13.29 26.51
N LEU A 369 -0.26 -13.57 27.56
CA LEU A 369 -1.72 -13.49 27.48
C LEU A 369 -2.15 -12.05 27.18
N PRO A 370 -3.05 -11.82 26.22
CA PRO A 370 -3.61 -10.49 25.98
C PRO A 370 -4.54 -10.10 27.13
N ASP A 371 -4.62 -8.81 27.43
CA ASP A 371 -5.62 -8.27 28.37
C ASP A 371 -7.04 -8.42 27.78
N GLN A 372 -7.15 -8.34 26.46
CA GLN A 372 -8.41 -8.48 25.73
C GLN A 372 -8.16 -9.03 24.32
N THR A 373 -9.09 -9.87 23.86
CA THR A 373 -9.17 -10.31 22.45
C THR A 373 -10.30 -9.54 21.75
N ILE A 374 -10.07 -9.11 20.51
CA ILE A 374 -11.04 -8.44 19.66
C ILE A 374 -11.13 -9.25 18.37
N ASP A 375 -12.28 -9.85 18.11
CA ASP A 375 -12.56 -10.52 16.84
C ASP A 375 -13.03 -9.50 15.80
N MET A 376 -12.43 -9.57 14.61
CA MET A 376 -12.75 -8.73 13.47
C MET A 376 -13.08 -9.63 12.28
N VAL A 377 -14.33 -9.59 11.85
CA VAL A 377 -14.86 -10.39 10.74
C VAL A 377 -15.00 -9.48 9.53
N PHE A 378 -14.44 -9.90 8.40
CA PHE A 378 -14.45 -9.16 7.15
C PHE A 378 -15.34 -9.86 6.13
N GLU A 379 -16.23 -9.10 5.52
CA GLU A 379 -17.23 -9.63 4.58
C GLU A 379 -17.33 -8.71 3.37
N LYS A 380 -17.47 -9.31 2.18
CA LYS A 380 -17.71 -8.60 0.92
C LYS A 380 -19.21 -8.56 0.63
N VAL A 381 -19.69 -7.40 0.21
CA VAL A 381 -21.05 -7.20 -0.35
C VAL A 381 -20.90 -6.86 -1.82
N PRO A 382 -21.08 -7.83 -2.73
CA PRO A 382 -20.90 -7.61 -4.15
C PRO A 382 -21.96 -6.67 -4.74
N GLY A 383 -21.56 -5.84 -5.71
CA GLY A 383 -22.48 -5.07 -6.52
C GLY A 383 -23.30 -4.01 -5.79
N GLY A 384 -22.69 -3.33 -4.81
CA GLY A 384 -23.27 -2.19 -4.10
C GLY A 384 -23.59 -1.00 -5.01
N PRO A 385 -23.76 0.21 -4.46
CA PRO A 385 -23.97 1.42 -5.25
C PRO A 385 -22.92 1.58 -6.35
N HIS A 386 -23.35 1.96 -7.55
CA HIS A 386 -22.51 2.04 -8.75
C HIS A 386 -21.90 0.72 -9.24
N GLY A 387 -22.35 -0.43 -8.72
CA GLY A 387 -21.82 -1.74 -9.09
C GLY A 387 -20.51 -2.10 -8.40
N ILE A 388 -20.01 -1.29 -7.48
CA ILE A 388 -18.75 -1.50 -6.73
C ILE A 388 -19.00 -2.46 -5.57
N ASN A 389 -18.01 -3.28 -5.25
CA ASN A 389 -18.02 -4.09 -4.03
C ASN A 389 -17.87 -3.20 -2.79
N HIS A 390 -18.63 -3.54 -1.75
CA HIS A 390 -18.55 -2.90 -0.44
C HIS A 390 -18.01 -3.87 0.61
N TRP A 391 -17.41 -3.33 1.64
CA TRP A 391 -16.70 -4.12 2.64
C TRP A 391 -17.21 -3.84 4.05
N LEU A 392 -17.40 -4.90 4.80
CA LEU A 392 -17.92 -4.80 6.16
C LEU A 392 -16.88 -5.29 7.17
N VAL A 393 -16.76 -4.55 8.26
CA VAL A 393 -16.04 -4.97 9.47
C VAL A 393 -17.07 -5.25 10.56
N ASN A 394 -17.17 -6.51 11.00
CA ASN A 394 -18.18 -6.97 11.95
C ASN A 394 -19.62 -6.60 11.51
N GLY A 395 -19.92 -6.82 10.23
CA GLY A 395 -21.23 -6.59 9.63
C GLY A 395 -21.58 -5.11 9.40
N LYS A 396 -20.62 -4.20 9.45
CA LYS A 396 -20.83 -2.76 9.27
C LYS A 396 -19.81 -2.17 8.30
N GLU A 397 -20.30 -1.33 7.40
CA GLU A 397 -19.51 -0.51 6.50
C GLU A 397 -19.07 0.78 7.20
N TYR A 398 -17.81 1.22 6.97
CA TYR A 398 -17.37 2.52 7.46
C TYR A 398 -17.97 3.66 6.60
N PRO A 399 -18.36 4.83 7.18
CA PRO A 399 -18.27 5.17 8.60
C PRO A 399 -19.39 4.55 9.43
N HIS A 400 -19.02 3.98 10.56
CA HIS A 400 -19.97 3.42 11.52
C HIS A 400 -19.78 4.04 12.91
N GLU A 401 -20.83 4.05 13.72
CA GLU A 401 -20.85 4.73 15.02
C GLU A 401 -19.95 4.09 16.11
N ARG A 402 -19.47 2.87 15.89
CA ARG A 402 -18.76 2.11 16.90
C ARG A 402 -17.27 2.04 16.63
N GLU A 403 -16.51 2.71 17.49
CA GLU A 403 -15.06 2.60 17.55
C GLU A 403 -14.64 1.45 18.50
N PHE A 404 -13.47 0.85 18.21
CA PHE A 404 -12.86 -0.10 19.13
C PHE A 404 -12.12 0.65 20.23
N ALA A 405 -12.48 0.40 21.49
CA ALA A 405 -11.86 1.09 22.64
C ALA A 405 -10.55 0.40 23.05
N LEU A 406 -9.47 1.18 23.14
CA LEU A 406 -8.18 0.74 23.67
C LEU A 406 -7.87 1.48 24.97
N ARG A 407 -7.24 0.79 25.93
CA ARG A 407 -6.66 1.41 27.12
C ARG A 407 -5.15 1.43 27.02
N GLN A 408 -4.56 2.58 27.25
CA GLN A 408 -3.12 2.75 27.16
C GLN A 408 -2.34 1.74 28.02
N GLY A 409 -1.27 1.17 27.45
CA GLY A 409 -0.41 0.19 28.09
C GLY A 409 -0.94 -1.25 28.10
N ARG A 410 -2.17 -1.50 27.64
CA ARG A 410 -2.74 -2.84 27.55
C ARG A 410 -2.33 -3.55 26.26
N ARG A 411 -2.26 -4.89 26.37
CA ARG A 411 -2.02 -5.80 25.23
C ARG A 411 -3.35 -6.31 24.69
N TYR A 412 -3.55 -6.14 23.41
CA TYR A 412 -4.73 -6.61 22.69
C TYR A 412 -4.32 -7.66 21.67
N ARG A 413 -5.11 -8.72 21.55
CA ARG A 413 -5.07 -9.65 20.44
C ARG A 413 -6.19 -9.32 19.48
N LEU A 414 -5.85 -8.93 18.25
CA LEU A 414 -6.80 -8.81 17.16
C LEU A 414 -6.83 -10.14 16.41
N VAL A 415 -8.01 -10.68 16.21
CA VAL A 415 -8.21 -11.93 15.48
C VAL A 415 -9.00 -11.59 14.22
N PHE A 416 -8.37 -11.75 13.10
CA PHE A 416 -8.92 -11.45 11.78
C PHE A 416 -9.54 -12.70 11.17
N HIS A 417 -10.79 -12.61 10.76
CA HIS A 417 -11.55 -13.66 10.09
C HIS A 417 -11.99 -13.13 8.73
N ASN A 418 -11.28 -13.49 7.69
CA ASN A 418 -11.66 -13.13 6.34
C ASN A 418 -12.72 -14.11 5.83
N ARG A 419 -13.91 -13.60 5.50
CA ARG A 419 -15.03 -14.37 4.94
C ARG A 419 -15.27 -14.05 3.47
N SER A 420 -14.35 -13.32 2.84
CA SER A 420 -14.39 -13.00 1.42
C SER A 420 -13.48 -13.92 0.61
N ASP A 421 -13.66 -13.92 -0.68
CA ASP A 421 -12.84 -14.60 -1.69
C ASP A 421 -11.57 -13.80 -2.09
N ASP A 422 -11.36 -12.62 -1.52
CA ASP A 422 -10.17 -11.80 -1.74
C ASP A 422 -9.19 -11.88 -0.58
N SER A 423 -7.90 -11.75 -0.89
CA SER A 423 -6.86 -11.57 0.12
C SER A 423 -6.75 -10.10 0.52
N HIS A 424 -6.55 -9.81 1.81
CA HIS A 424 -6.53 -8.44 2.32
C HIS A 424 -5.23 -8.10 3.02
N PRO A 425 -4.44 -7.14 2.52
CA PRO A 425 -3.37 -6.50 3.28
C PRO A 425 -3.97 -5.56 4.33
N LEU A 426 -3.96 -6.00 5.59
CA LEU A 426 -4.54 -5.24 6.70
C LEU A 426 -3.48 -4.41 7.40
N HIS A 427 -3.69 -3.11 7.41
CA HIS A 427 -2.78 -2.13 7.98
C HIS A 427 -3.37 -1.44 9.20
N MET A 428 -2.52 -1.20 10.20
CA MET A 428 -2.86 -0.43 11.38
C MET A 428 -1.91 0.77 11.50
N HIS A 429 -2.45 1.94 11.40
CA HIS A 429 -1.72 3.19 11.52
C HIS A 429 -1.02 3.32 12.88
N ARG A 430 0.14 3.97 12.90
CA ARG A 430 0.82 4.40 14.13
C ARG A 430 1.22 3.28 15.10
N HIS A 431 0.97 2.02 14.78
CA HIS A 431 1.28 0.87 15.62
C HIS A 431 2.07 -0.19 14.87
N LEU A 432 2.89 -0.92 15.62
CA LEU A 432 3.40 -2.21 15.19
C LEU A 432 2.64 -3.29 15.95
N PHE A 433 2.27 -4.34 15.26
CA PHE A 433 1.74 -5.55 15.87
C PHE A 433 2.72 -6.73 15.69
N GLU A 434 2.64 -7.70 16.57
CA GLU A 434 3.36 -8.95 16.48
C GLU A 434 2.44 -10.02 15.90
N LEU A 435 2.85 -10.67 14.81
CA LEU A 435 2.12 -11.81 14.24
C LEU A 435 2.18 -13.00 15.19
N VAL A 436 1.02 -13.50 15.59
CA VAL A 436 0.84 -14.62 16.52
C VAL A 436 0.53 -15.91 15.79
N GLU A 437 -0.30 -15.81 14.75
CA GLU A 437 -0.79 -16.95 13.97
C GLU A 437 -1.21 -16.51 12.58
N LEU A 438 -0.98 -17.38 11.60
CA LEU A 438 -1.53 -17.26 10.25
C LEU A 438 -2.07 -18.63 9.82
N ASN A 439 -3.39 -18.74 9.51
CA ASN A 439 -4.08 -19.96 9.07
C ASN A 439 -3.75 -21.19 9.93
N GLY A 440 -3.82 -21.03 11.27
CA GLY A 440 -3.54 -22.10 12.22
C GLY A 440 -2.06 -22.38 12.48
N LYS A 441 -1.14 -21.71 11.77
CA LYS A 441 0.32 -21.82 12.00
C LYS A 441 0.76 -20.79 13.02
N PRO A 442 1.16 -21.17 14.24
CA PRO A 442 1.65 -20.21 15.24
C PRO A 442 3.05 -19.70 14.89
N THR A 443 3.32 -18.45 15.28
CA THR A 443 4.63 -17.82 15.15
C THR A 443 4.82 -16.75 16.21
N ALA A 444 6.05 -16.27 16.43
CA ALA A 444 6.32 -15.21 17.39
C ALA A 444 7.50 -14.32 16.99
N GLY A 445 7.48 -13.08 17.47
CA GLY A 445 8.56 -12.10 17.31
C GLY A 445 8.57 -11.38 15.97
N ILE A 446 7.68 -11.70 15.04
CA ILE A 446 7.56 -11.01 13.75
C ILE A 446 6.72 -9.76 13.98
N LYS A 447 7.36 -8.58 13.86
CA LYS A 447 6.69 -7.30 13.96
C LYS A 447 6.40 -6.75 12.57
N LYS A 448 5.14 -6.34 12.36
CA LYS A 448 4.66 -5.76 11.10
C LYS A 448 3.71 -4.59 11.41
N ASP A 449 3.40 -3.83 10.38
CA ASP A 449 2.31 -2.85 10.40
C ASP A 449 1.23 -3.20 9.36
N THR A 450 1.54 -4.10 8.44
CA THR A 450 0.63 -4.58 7.39
C THR A 450 0.74 -6.11 7.29
N VAL A 451 -0.37 -6.84 7.23
CA VAL A 451 -0.36 -8.32 7.13
C VAL A 451 -1.38 -8.80 6.11
N ILE A 452 -1.00 -9.70 5.21
CA ILE A 452 -1.94 -10.36 4.30
C ILE A 452 -2.76 -11.38 5.10
N VAL A 453 -4.09 -11.23 5.05
CA VAL A 453 -5.02 -12.27 5.47
C VAL A 453 -5.59 -12.91 4.21
N PRO A 454 -5.26 -14.16 3.90
CA PRO A 454 -5.69 -14.80 2.67
C PRO A 454 -7.22 -14.90 2.56
N ALA A 455 -7.71 -15.09 1.32
CA ALA A 455 -9.12 -15.40 1.07
C ALA A 455 -9.61 -16.54 1.99
N PHE A 456 -10.75 -16.34 2.64
CA PHE A 456 -11.33 -17.26 3.64
C PHE A 456 -10.39 -17.65 4.79
N GLY A 457 -9.29 -16.91 4.95
CA GLY A 457 -8.23 -17.17 5.91
C GLY A 457 -8.43 -16.50 7.27
N ARG A 458 -7.48 -16.77 8.15
CA ARG A 458 -7.45 -16.23 9.51
C ARG A 458 -6.03 -15.78 9.87
N ALA A 459 -5.93 -14.65 10.58
CA ALA A 459 -4.69 -14.26 11.23
C ALA A 459 -4.95 -13.76 12.65
N ALA A 460 -3.97 -13.87 13.53
CA ALA A 460 -4.01 -13.24 14.84
C ALA A 460 -2.75 -12.42 15.06
N VAL A 461 -2.92 -11.21 15.56
CA VAL A 461 -1.83 -10.27 15.86
C VAL A 461 -1.99 -9.72 17.27
N ASP A 462 -0.86 -9.50 17.96
CA ASP A 462 -0.84 -8.84 19.26
C ASP A 462 -0.27 -7.42 19.11
N LEU A 463 -0.95 -6.45 19.69
CA LEU A 463 -0.46 -5.08 19.81
C LEU A 463 -0.45 -4.61 21.26
N VAL A 464 0.47 -3.72 21.59
CA VAL A 464 0.45 -2.95 22.82
C VAL A 464 -0.08 -1.57 22.49
N ALA A 465 -1.14 -1.13 23.19
CA ALA A 465 -1.73 0.18 23.00
C ALA A 465 -0.82 1.26 23.60
N ASP A 466 0.13 1.79 22.84
CA ASP A 466 1.15 2.75 23.30
C ASP A 466 1.15 4.08 22.53
N GLN A 467 0.22 4.26 21.57
CA GLN A 467 0.10 5.47 20.74
C GLN A 467 -1.26 6.15 20.97
N PRO A 468 -1.44 6.98 22.02
CA PRO A 468 -2.71 7.63 22.30
C PRO A 468 -3.28 8.45 21.13
N GLY A 469 -4.60 8.55 21.07
CA GLY A 469 -5.35 9.24 20.01
C GLY A 469 -6.22 8.28 19.21
N LEU A 470 -6.75 8.77 18.09
CA LEU A 470 -7.43 7.91 17.11
C LEU A 470 -6.38 7.14 16.28
N THR A 471 -6.71 5.92 15.94
CA THR A 471 -5.88 5.05 15.10
C THR A 471 -6.76 4.40 14.05
N LEU A 472 -6.41 4.58 12.79
CA LEU A 472 -7.09 3.97 11.67
C LEU A 472 -6.57 2.54 11.47
N PHE A 473 -7.50 1.63 11.17
CA PHE A 473 -7.25 0.29 10.69
C PHE A 473 -8.01 0.11 9.39
N HIS A 474 -7.35 -0.41 8.34
CA HIS A 474 -7.99 -0.57 7.04
C HIS A 474 -7.33 -1.65 6.18
N CYS A 475 -8.03 -2.11 5.15
CA CYS A 475 -7.41 -2.84 4.05
C CYS A 475 -6.58 -1.86 3.21
N HIS A 476 -5.35 -2.24 2.83
CA HIS A 476 -4.46 -1.35 2.06
C HIS A 476 -4.73 -1.37 0.54
N ILE A 477 -5.71 -2.14 0.08
CA ILE A 477 -6.28 -2.00 -1.25
C ILE A 477 -7.17 -0.75 -1.25
N GLN A 478 -6.84 0.25 -2.10
CA GLN A 478 -7.49 1.56 -2.09
C GLN A 478 -9.00 1.45 -2.24
N GLN A 479 -9.50 0.66 -3.20
CA GLN A 479 -10.93 0.49 -3.39
C GLN A 479 -11.61 -0.12 -2.17
N HIS A 480 -11.02 -1.14 -1.55
CA HIS A 480 -11.60 -1.75 -0.36
C HIS A 480 -11.70 -0.74 0.80
N MET A 481 -10.64 0.04 1.01
CA MET A 481 -10.61 1.11 2.00
C MET A 481 -11.74 2.12 1.74
N ASP A 482 -11.83 2.64 0.50
CA ASP A 482 -12.77 3.67 0.12
C ASP A 482 -14.24 3.23 0.24
N TYR A 483 -14.49 1.92 0.09
CA TYR A 483 -15.84 1.34 0.14
C TYR A 483 -16.08 0.49 1.39
N GLY A 484 -15.62 0.99 2.53
CA GLY A 484 -16.07 0.57 3.86
C GLY A 484 -15.13 -0.30 4.66
N PHE A 485 -13.99 -0.78 4.09
CA PHE A 485 -13.05 -1.64 4.82
C PHE A 485 -12.13 -0.84 5.73
N MET A 486 -12.72 -0.07 6.63
CA MET A 486 -12.02 0.72 7.65
C MET A 486 -12.64 0.54 9.03
N ALA A 487 -11.85 0.75 10.07
CA ALA A 487 -12.30 0.82 11.46
C ALA A 487 -11.42 1.78 12.26
N LEU A 488 -12.00 2.45 13.24
CA LEU A 488 -11.26 3.33 14.15
C LEU A 488 -11.07 2.67 15.51
N PHE A 489 -9.88 2.82 16.04
CA PHE A 489 -9.54 2.51 17.41
C PHE A 489 -9.36 3.82 18.19
N ARG A 490 -10.03 3.93 19.33
CA ARG A 490 -9.97 5.09 20.22
C ARG A 490 -9.37 4.71 21.55
N TYR A 491 -8.42 5.48 22.00
CA TYR A 491 -7.89 5.37 23.36
C TYR A 491 -8.88 6.00 24.35
N ALA A 492 -9.29 5.18 25.37
CA ALA A 492 -10.22 5.57 26.42
C ALA A 492 -9.48 5.96 27.69
#